data_8930244eb9c8d280995ed9b8f009ffe3
#
_entry.id   8930244eb9c8d280995ed9b8f009ffe3
#
_cell.length_a   1.000
_cell.length_b   1.000
_cell.length_c   1.000
_cell.angle_alpha   90.00
_cell.angle_beta   90.00
_cell.angle_gamma   90.00
#
_symmetry.space_group_name_H-M   'P 1'
#
loop_
_entity.id
_entity.type
_entity.pdbx_description
1 polymer ?
#
loop_
_entity_poly.entity_id
_entity_poly.type
_entity_poly.pdbx_seq_one_letter_code
_entity_poly.pdbx_strand_id
1 'polypeptide(L)'
;MQVRYLRPAKQMPEIYLYRAPVDFRKQANGLALLIEQELGCNPFSGALYAFTNRQRNKIKCVMWEDNGFVMYYKALAEEKFKWLNTRLS
;
A
#
# COMPACT_ATOMS: atom_id res chain seq x y z
N MET A 1 16.36 8.85 -10.41
CA MET A 1 15.83 9.11 -10.24
C MET A 1 15.42 9.62 -9.59
N GLN A 2 15.04 10.04 -9.18
CA GLN A 2 14.60 10.55 -8.63
C GLN A 2 13.66 10.68 -8.22
N VAL A 3 13.53 10.31 -7.78
CA VAL A 3 12.47 10.06 -7.66
C VAL A 3 11.96 10.70 -6.60
N ARG A 4 12.25 10.65 -5.59
CA ARG A 4 11.73 11.16 -4.64
C ARG A 4 11.46 12.43 -4.73
N TYR A 5 12.02 13.14 -5.39
CA TYR A 5 11.74 14.36 -5.42
C TYR A 5 10.83 14.68 -6.36
N LEU A 6 10.25 13.75 -6.94
CA LEU A 6 9.20 14.02 -7.82
C LEU A 6 7.99 14.51 -7.09
N ARG A 7 7.92 14.34 -5.79
CA ARG A 7 6.78 14.78 -5.04
C ARG A 7 7.22 15.63 -3.91
N PRO A 8 7.09 16.94 -4.00
CA PRO A 8 7.38 17.81 -2.91
C PRO A 8 6.52 17.43 -1.69
N ALA A 9 7.01 17.73 -0.51
CA ALA A 9 6.35 17.32 0.70
C ALA A 9 4.89 17.71 0.74
N LYS A 10 4.56 18.90 0.29
CA LYS A 10 3.18 19.35 0.34
C LYS A 10 2.30 18.64 -0.66
N GLN A 11 2.89 17.88 -1.58
CA GLN A 11 2.11 17.14 -2.56
C GLN A 11 2.21 15.65 -2.33
N MET A 12 2.75 15.22 -1.22
CA MET A 12 2.84 13.80 -0.94
C MET A 12 1.44 13.26 -0.72
N PRO A 13 1.17 12.05 -1.18
CA PRO A 13 -0.13 11.46 -1.01
C PRO A 13 -0.38 11.09 0.45
N GLU A 14 -1.63 10.96 0.80
CA GLU A 14 -1.96 10.38 2.06
C GLU A 14 -1.55 8.93 2.02
N ILE A 15 -1.14 8.40 3.16
CA ILE A 15 -0.67 7.03 3.25
C ILE A 15 -1.54 6.28 4.24
N TYR A 16 -2.10 5.17 3.80
CA TYR A 16 -2.92 4.33 4.63
C TYR A 16 -2.30 2.95 4.75
N LEU A 17 -2.25 2.43 5.96
CA LEU A 17 -1.72 1.10 6.20
C LEU A 17 -2.88 0.20 6.53
N TYR A 18 -3.04 -0.86 5.73
CA TYR A 18 -4.10 -1.82 5.98
C TYR A 18 -3.61 -2.77 7.09
N ARG A 19 -4.36 -2.87 8.17
CA ARG A 19 -3.85 -3.56 9.35
C ARG A 19 -3.80 -5.06 9.24
N ALA A 20 -4.75 -5.65 8.59
CA ALA A 20 -4.79 -7.10 8.47
C ALA A 20 -3.91 -7.57 7.33
N PRO A 21 -3.35 -8.75 7.42
CA PRO A 21 -2.57 -9.27 6.30
C PRO A 21 -3.49 -9.59 5.14
N VAL A 22 -2.94 -9.53 3.94
CA VAL A 22 -3.69 -9.85 2.74
C VAL A 22 -2.99 -10.95 1.98
N ASP A 23 -3.73 -11.56 1.09
CA ASP A 23 -3.22 -12.61 0.23
C ASP A 23 -2.42 -11.93 -0.87
N PHE A 24 -1.11 -12.19 -0.88
CA PHE A 24 -0.24 -11.51 -1.83
C PHE A 24 -0.31 -12.05 -3.25
N ARG A 25 -1.20 -12.99 -3.52
CA ARG A 25 -1.49 -13.32 -4.89
C ARG A 25 -2.36 -12.24 -5.53
N LYS A 26 -2.98 -11.36 -4.72
CA LYS A 26 -3.76 -10.28 -5.26
C LYS A 26 -2.84 -9.27 -5.95
N GLN A 27 -3.28 -8.81 -7.09
CA GLN A 27 -2.57 -7.79 -7.83
C GLN A 27 -3.30 -6.46 -7.66
N ALA A 28 -2.93 -5.47 -8.44
CA ALA A 28 -3.45 -4.12 -8.25
C ALA A 28 -4.97 -4.06 -8.26
N ASN A 29 -5.61 -4.75 -9.21
CA ASN A 29 -7.06 -4.70 -9.27
C ASN A 29 -7.71 -5.33 -8.06
N GLY A 30 -7.18 -6.45 -7.59
CA GLY A 30 -7.72 -7.10 -6.40
C GLY A 30 -7.52 -6.27 -5.16
N LEU A 31 -6.38 -5.58 -5.06
CA LEU A 31 -6.14 -4.73 -3.91
C LEU A 31 -7.00 -3.46 -3.99
N ALA A 32 -7.22 -2.94 -5.18
CA ALA A 32 -8.11 -1.79 -5.34
C ALA A 32 -9.52 -2.13 -4.90
N LEU A 33 -9.98 -3.31 -5.25
CA LEU A 33 -11.31 -3.74 -4.85
C LEU A 33 -11.39 -3.86 -3.33
N LEU A 34 -10.34 -4.36 -2.70
CA LEU A 34 -10.31 -4.47 -1.27
C LEU A 34 -10.34 -3.08 -0.62
N ILE A 35 -9.62 -2.12 -1.18
CA ILE A 35 -9.63 -0.76 -0.68
C ILE A 35 -11.06 -0.21 -0.71
N GLU A 36 -11.75 -0.44 -1.81
CA GLU A 36 -13.08 0.07 -1.96
C GLU A 36 -14.07 -0.61 -1.02
N GLN A 37 -14.02 -1.92 -0.95
CA GLN A 37 -15.00 -2.67 -0.20
C GLN A 37 -14.74 -2.74 1.29
N GLU A 38 -13.48 -2.88 1.67
CA GLU A 38 -13.17 -3.06 3.08
C GLU A 38 -12.86 -1.74 3.77
N LEU A 39 -12.24 -0.81 3.09
CA LEU A 39 -11.89 0.45 3.71
C LEU A 39 -12.87 1.55 3.39
N GLY A 40 -13.73 1.34 2.42
CA GLY A 40 -14.68 2.38 2.02
C GLY A 40 -13.99 3.59 1.43
N CYS A 41 -12.79 3.39 0.89
CA CYS A 41 -12.03 4.48 0.32
C CYS A 41 -12.07 4.41 -1.19
N ASN A 42 -11.72 5.50 -1.82
CA ASN A 42 -11.67 5.56 -3.28
C ASN A 42 -10.27 5.18 -3.74
N PRO A 43 -10.08 4.02 -4.36
CA PRO A 43 -8.74 3.59 -4.76
C PRO A 43 -8.13 4.49 -5.84
N PHE A 44 -8.94 5.34 -6.49
CA PHE A 44 -8.43 6.23 -7.53
C PHE A 44 -8.09 7.61 -6.98
N SER A 45 -8.03 7.77 -5.66
CA SER A 45 -7.82 9.08 -5.09
C SER A 45 -6.38 9.57 -5.16
N GLY A 46 -5.46 8.68 -5.45
CA GLY A 46 -4.04 9.04 -5.43
C GLY A 46 -3.38 8.78 -4.10
N ALA A 47 -4.13 8.31 -3.12
CA ALA A 47 -3.52 7.93 -1.84
C ALA A 47 -2.72 6.66 -2.01
N LEU A 48 -1.72 6.49 -1.16
CA LEU A 48 -0.90 5.29 -1.18
C LEU A 48 -1.45 4.33 -0.15
N TYR A 49 -1.71 3.10 -0.58
CA TYR A 49 -2.22 2.07 0.31
C TYR A 49 -1.19 0.97 0.45
N ALA A 50 -0.83 0.64 1.68
CA ALA A 50 0.22 -0.33 1.95
C ALA A 50 -0.37 -1.56 2.63
N PHE A 51 0.07 -2.73 2.17
CA PHE A 51 -0.42 -4.02 2.62
C PHE A 51 0.75 -4.92 2.97
N THR A 52 0.53 -5.85 3.89
CA THR A 52 1.55 -6.82 4.23
C THR A 52 0.96 -8.21 4.16
N ASN A 53 1.82 -9.21 4.00
CA ASN A 53 1.39 -10.59 4.02
C ASN A 53 1.33 -11.10 5.46
N ARG A 54 0.85 -12.33 5.62
CA ARG A 54 0.70 -12.89 6.96
C ARG A 54 2.03 -12.98 7.69
N GLN A 55 3.11 -13.32 7.01
CA GLN A 55 4.40 -13.46 7.64
C GLN A 55 5.07 -12.13 7.92
N ARG A 56 4.53 -11.04 7.36
CA ARG A 56 5.08 -9.69 7.55
C ARG A 56 6.48 -9.55 7.00
N ASN A 57 6.80 -10.32 5.98
CA ASN A 57 8.10 -10.18 5.35
C ASN A 57 7.98 -9.61 3.94
N LYS A 58 6.79 -9.23 3.52
CA LYS A 58 6.56 -8.63 2.22
C LYS A 58 5.62 -7.46 2.36
N ILE A 59 5.81 -6.46 1.53
CA ILE A 59 4.94 -5.30 1.54
C ILE A 59 4.60 -4.94 0.11
N LYS A 60 3.36 -4.59 -0.13
CA LYS A 60 2.91 -4.06 -1.41
C LYS A 60 2.25 -2.72 -1.17
N CYS A 61 2.56 -1.76 -2.02
CA CYS A 61 1.91 -0.46 -1.95
C CYS A 61 1.26 -0.19 -3.29
N VAL A 62 0.05 0.33 -3.27
CA VAL A 62 -0.71 0.58 -4.47
C VAL A 62 -1.15 2.03 -4.46
N MET A 63 -0.99 2.70 -5.58
CA MET A 63 -1.38 4.08 -5.70
C MET A 63 -1.83 4.34 -7.13
N TRP A 64 -2.98 5.02 -7.27
CA TRP A 64 -3.43 5.41 -8.59
C TRP A 64 -2.69 6.67 -9.02
N GLU A 65 -2.13 6.66 -10.22
CA GLU A 65 -1.41 7.80 -10.71
C GLU A 65 -1.70 7.97 -12.18
N ASP A 66 -2.21 9.11 -12.56
CA ASP A 66 -2.56 9.42 -13.94
C ASP A 66 -3.56 8.44 -14.48
N ASN A 67 -3.14 7.44 -15.19
CA ASN A 67 -4.05 6.53 -15.85
C ASN A 67 -3.82 5.08 -15.49
N GLY A 68 -3.22 4.84 -14.37
CA GLY A 68 -2.96 3.45 -13.97
C GLY A 68 -2.57 3.35 -12.51
N PHE A 69 -2.51 2.11 -12.03
CA PHE A 69 -2.02 1.87 -10.69
C PHE A 69 -0.53 1.63 -10.72
N VAL A 70 0.15 2.26 -9.78
CA VAL A 70 1.56 1.96 -9.54
C VAL A 70 1.60 1.02 -8.37
N MET A 71 2.35 -0.07 -8.51
CA MET A 71 2.47 -1.02 -7.41
C MET A 71 3.93 -1.19 -7.05
N TYR A 72 4.22 -1.04 -5.77
CA TYR A 72 5.55 -1.21 -5.24
C TYR A 72 5.55 -2.49 -4.42
N TYR A 73 6.56 -3.31 -4.59
CA TYR A 73 6.65 -4.58 -3.91
C TYR A 73 8.04 -4.72 -3.32
N LYS A 74 8.11 -5.14 -2.06
CA LYS A 74 9.38 -5.37 -1.43
C LYS A 74 9.28 -6.61 -0.55
N ALA A 75 10.27 -7.47 -0.62
CA ALA A 75 10.35 -8.64 0.22
C ALA A 75 11.63 -8.54 1.04
N LEU A 76 11.51 -8.82 2.32
CA LEU A 76 12.67 -8.86 3.19
C LEU A 76 13.21 -10.28 3.18
N ALA A 77 14.53 -10.41 3.11
CA ALA A 77 15.13 -11.72 3.04
C ALA A 77 15.09 -12.46 4.36
N GLU A 78 15.31 -11.75 5.44
CA GLU A 78 15.44 -12.44 6.71
C GLU A 78 14.69 -11.80 7.85
N GLU A 79 14.20 -10.60 7.68
CA GLU A 79 13.56 -9.88 8.75
C GLU A 79 12.08 -9.72 8.47
N LYS A 80 11.38 -9.20 9.45
CA LYS A 80 9.98 -8.92 9.27
C LYS A 80 9.72 -7.45 9.50
N PHE A 81 8.70 -6.92 8.83
CA PHE A 81 8.31 -5.55 9.03
C PHE A 81 7.64 -5.43 10.39
N LYS A 82 7.88 -4.32 11.06
CA LYS A 82 7.15 -4.01 12.26
C LYS A 82 5.88 -3.33 11.83
N TRP A 83 4.88 -4.12 11.60
CA TRP A 83 3.64 -3.61 11.10
C TRP A 83 2.76 -3.18 12.26
N LEU A 84 1.79 -2.34 11.95
CA LEU A 84 0.87 -1.93 12.94
C LEU A 84 0.06 -3.09 13.40
N ASN A 85 0.22 -3.47 14.63
CA ASN A 85 -0.65 -4.49 15.12
C ASN A 85 -1.30 -3.91 16.34
N THR A 86 -1.27 -2.63 16.53
CA THR A 86 -1.86 -2.09 17.65
C THR A 86 -3.17 -1.64 17.33
N ARG A 87 -3.85 -1.29 18.33
CA ARG A 87 -5.05 -0.89 18.09
C ARG A 87 -5.06 0.39 17.69
N LEU A 88 -4.12 1.00 17.54
CA LEU A 88 -4.16 2.23 17.22
C LEU A 88 -4.76 2.49 16.10
N SER A 89 -4.86 2.16 15.48
CA SER A 89 -5.40 2.61 14.34
C SER A 89 -6.48 2.66 14.12
#